data_5ca427fbac786c9901ea551ad06ac43c
#
_entry.id   5ca427fbac786c9901ea551ad06ac43c
#
_cell.length_a   1.000
_cell.length_b   1.000
_cell.length_c   1.000
_cell.angle_alpha   90.00
_cell.angle_beta   90.00
_cell.angle_gamma   90.00
#
_symmetry.space_group_name_H-M   'P 1'
#
loop_
_entity.id
_entity.type
_entity.pdbx_description
1 polymer ?
#
loop_
_entity_poly.entity_id
_entity_poly.type
_entity_poly.pdbx_seq_one_letter_code
_entity_poly.pdbx_strand_id
1 'polypeptide(L)'
;PGLSNSCAHWQNKLPLYNLRMQNLSAAVIRPQLPLVAERVEKGRANHDHVADRLNACAHLAVPMPLAPEERAPDSIQFNLAGDWTDAEATGFQNAAKARGVHVQIFGLSEGNARAFWNWQFLGEAPDLPQTRAMLMRACDVRLPTRLTKAELDFIADAIVDAAKDVRG
;
A
#
# COMPACT_ATOMS: atom_id res chain seq x y z
N PRO A 1 -3.56 14.02 -25.24
CA PRO A 1 -2.34 14.39 -24.51
C PRO A 1 -2.78 15.07 -23.21
N GLY A 2 -2.71 14.29 -22.12
CA GLY A 2 -3.48 14.54 -20.94
C GLY A 2 -2.86 15.54 -19.98
N LEU A 3 -3.74 16.18 -19.24
CA LEU A 3 -3.49 16.99 -18.04
C LEU A 3 -2.66 16.24 -16.97
N SER A 4 -2.42 14.92 -17.12
CA SER A 4 -1.68 14.11 -16.14
C SER A 4 -0.18 14.42 -16.07
N ASN A 5 0.43 14.89 -17.17
CA ASN A 5 1.87 15.17 -17.20
C ASN A 5 2.28 16.49 -16.54
N SER A 6 1.38 17.49 -16.48
CA SER A 6 1.70 18.77 -15.83
C SER A 6 1.76 18.66 -14.30
N CYS A 7 0.92 17.80 -13.69
CA CYS A 7 0.97 17.57 -12.24
C CYS A 7 2.20 16.76 -11.82
N ALA A 8 2.64 15.80 -12.64
CA ALA A 8 3.82 15.00 -12.35
C ALA A 8 5.09 15.84 -12.22
N HIS A 9 5.21 16.92 -12.99
CA HIS A 9 6.36 17.84 -12.90
C HIS A 9 6.45 18.57 -11.55
N TRP A 10 5.32 18.84 -10.90
CA TRP A 10 5.25 19.55 -9.62
C TRP A 10 5.10 18.62 -8.42
N GLN A 11 4.83 17.34 -8.67
CA GLN A 11 4.79 16.32 -7.62
C GLN A 11 6.15 16.28 -6.92
N ASN A 12 6.15 16.24 -5.59
CA ASN A 12 7.35 16.28 -4.74
C ASN A 12 8.13 17.63 -4.73
N LYS A 13 7.82 18.58 -5.62
CA LYS A 13 8.41 19.93 -5.59
C LYS A 13 7.62 20.90 -4.75
N LEU A 14 6.32 20.71 -4.65
CA LEU A 14 5.40 21.55 -3.88
C LEU A 14 4.48 20.67 -3.03
N PRO A 15 4.12 21.08 -1.80
CA PRO A 15 3.06 20.46 -1.03
C PRO A 15 1.71 20.78 -1.70
N LEU A 16 1.25 19.90 -2.59
CA LEU A 16 0.02 20.10 -3.33
C LEU A 16 -1.19 19.80 -2.46
N TYR A 17 -1.89 20.86 -2.04
CA TYR A 17 -3.17 20.75 -1.33
C TYR A 17 -4.31 21.08 -2.29
N ASN A 18 -5.29 20.18 -2.39
CA ASN A 18 -6.54 20.43 -3.11
C ASN A 18 -7.72 20.15 -2.18
N LEU A 19 -8.28 21.23 -1.63
CA LEU A 19 -9.41 21.18 -0.70
C LEU A 19 -10.74 21.53 -1.39
N ARG A 20 -10.75 21.72 -2.71
CA ARG A 20 -11.96 22.10 -3.47
C ARG A 20 -12.56 20.86 -4.13
N MET A 21 -13.84 20.64 -3.90
CA MET A 21 -14.64 19.67 -4.65
C MET A 21 -15.37 20.39 -5.80
N GLN A 22 -15.15 19.91 -7.02
CA GLN A 22 -15.90 20.41 -8.19
C GLN A 22 -17.30 19.79 -8.22
N ASN A 23 -18.27 20.52 -8.78
CA ASN A 23 -19.66 20.05 -8.90
C ASN A 23 -19.76 18.71 -9.66
N LEU A 24 -18.94 18.51 -10.69
CA LEU A 24 -18.87 17.25 -11.42
C LEU A 24 -18.42 16.10 -10.51
N SER A 25 -17.37 16.31 -9.71
CA SER A 25 -16.90 15.30 -8.74
C SER A 25 -17.96 14.98 -7.71
N ALA A 26 -18.66 16.01 -7.19
CA ALA A 26 -19.77 15.83 -6.26
C ALA A 26 -20.93 15.02 -6.88
N ALA A 27 -21.27 15.30 -8.14
CA ALA A 27 -22.32 14.59 -8.86
C ALA A 27 -21.99 13.10 -9.07
N VAL A 28 -20.72 12.76 -9.30
CA VAL A 28 -20.24 11.37 -9.44
C VAL A 28 -20.18 10.65 -8.07
N ILE A 29 -19.82 11.36 -7.01
CA ILE A 29 -19.66 10.76 -5.66
C ILE A 29 -21.03 10.54 -5.00
N ARG A 30 -21.95 11.50 -5.11
CA ARG A 30 -23.26 11.49 -4.42
C ARG A 30 -24.03 10.18 -4.56
N PRO A 31 -24.22 9.58 -5.76
CA PRO A 31 -24.93 8.30 -5.89
C PRO A 31 -24.18 7.10 -5.30
N GLN A 32 -22.91 7.25 -4.95
CA GLN A 32 -22.10 6.19 -4.35
C GLN A 32 -22.12 6.20 -2.82
N LEU A 33 -22.55 7.31 -2.19
CA LEU A 33 -22.60 7.41 -0.73
C LEU A 33 -23.43 6.32 -0.06
N PRO A 34 -24.62 5.93 -0.56
CA PRO A 34 -25.40 4.85 0.05
C PRO A 34 -24.68 3.49 0.05
N LEU A 35 -23.69 3.30 -0.82
CA LEU A 35 -22.95 2.04 -0.95
C LEU A 35 -21.70 1.98 -0.06
N VAL A 36 -21.36 3.07 0.64
CA VAL A 36 -20.11 3.17 1.41
C VAL A 36 -20.07 2.15 2.54
N ALA A 37 -21.15 2.02 3.32
CA ALA A 37 -21.19 1.11 4.46
C ALA A 37 -20.95 -0.35 4.02
N GLU A 38 -21.66 -0.82 3.00
CA GLU A 38 -21.51 -2.17 2.44
C GLU A 38 -20.07 -2.39 1.92
N ARG A 39 -19.52 -1.41 1.21
CA ARG A 39 -18.14 -1.49 0.67
C ARG A 39 -17.10 -1.53 1.78
N VAL A 40 -17.28 -0.77 2.86
CA VAL A 40 -16.39 -0.78 4.03
C VAL A 40 -16.42 -2.15 4.70
N GLU A 41 -17.60 -2.70 4.95
CA GLU A 41 -17.75 -4.03 5.56
C GLU A 41 -17.08 -5.12 4.70
N LYS A 42 -17.35 -5.11 3.39
CA LYS A 42 -16.73 -6.05 2.47
C LYS A 42 -15.21 -5.85 2.36
N GLY A 43 -14.74 -4.60 2.40
CA GLY A 43 -13.32 -4.28 2.44
C GLY A 43 -12.64 -4.83 3.70
N ARG A 44 -13.29 -4.71 4.87
CA ARG A 44 -12.82 -5.31 6.13
C ARG A 44 -12.71 -6.82 6.03
N ALA A 45 -13.75 -7.48 5.54
CA ALA A 45 -13.74 -8.94 5.37
C ALA A 45 -12.61 -9.41 4.43
N ASN A 46 -12.40 -8.72 3.31
CA ASN A 46 -11.30 -9.00 2.40
C ASN A 46 -9.93 -8.79 3.07
N HIS A 47 -9.77 -7.67 3.80
CA HIS A 47 -8.55 -7.35 4.52
C HIS A 47 -8.23 -8.42 5.57
N ASP A 48 -9.19 -8.76 6.42
CA ASP A 48 -8.99 -9.70 7.53
C ASP A 48 -8.66 -11.09 7.00
N HIS A 49 -9.33 -11.53 5.92
CA HIS A 49 -9.05 -12.81 5.28
C HIS A 49 -7.59 -12.91 4.77
N VAL A 50 -7.07 -11.85 4.14
CA VAL A 50 -5.67 -11.82 3.68
C VAL A 50 -4.72 -11.63 4.86
N ALA A 51 -5.07 -10.78 5.84
CA ALA A 51 -4.24 -10.51 7.02
C ALA A 51 -3.95 -11.78 7.83
N ASP A 52 -4.96 -12.63 8.05
CA ASP A 52 -4.81 -13.90 8.78
C ASP A 52 -3.75 -14.79 8.10
N ARG A 53 -3.78 -14.85 6.78
CA ARG A 53 -2.82 -15.67 6.01
C ARG A 53 -1.41 -15.07 6.01
N LEU A 54 -1.29 -13.75 5.89
CA LEU A 54 0.03 -13.10 5.96
C LEU A 54 0.64 -13.22 7.34
N ASN A 55 -0.15 -13.04 8.42
CA ASN A 55 0.32 -13.17 9.80
C ASN A 55 0.69 -14.62 10.19
N ALA A 56 0.24 -15.62 9.45
CA ALA A 56 0.70 -17.00 9.62
C ALA A 56 2.13 -17.22 9.09
N CYS A 57 2.68 -16.27 8.31
CA CYS A 57 4.05 -16.32 7.81
C CYS A 57 4.99 -15.54 8.75
N ALA A 58 6.04 -16.20 9.27
CA ALA A 58 6.99 -15.57 10.18
C ALA A 58 7.75 -14.36 9.60
N HIS A 59 7.77 -14.22 8.28
CA HIS A 59 8.49 -13.17 7.56
C HIS A 59 7.63 -11.94 7.25
N LEU A 60 6.34 -11.97 7.59
CA LEU A 60 5.36 -10.92 7.30
C LEU A 60 4.62 -10.51 8.57
N ALA A 61 4.21 -9.26 8.67
CA ALA A 61 3.42 -8.77 9.79
C ALA A 61 2.42 -7.70 9.33
N VAL A 62 1.13 -7.98 9.53
CA VAL A 62 0.07 -6.97 9.33
C VAL A 62 -0.14 -6.23 10.65
N PRO A 63 0.04 -4.89 10.69
CA PRO A 63 -0.13 -4.12 11.93
C PRO A 63 -1.56 -4.24 12.48
N MET A 64 -1.67 -4.43 13.79
CA MET A 64 -2.96 -4.36 14.47
C MET A 64 -3.48 -2.92 14.50
N PRO A 65 -4.80 -2.70 14.35
CA PRO A 65 -5.39 -1.37 14.52
C PRO A 65 -5.24 -0.90 15.97
N LEU A 66 -5.03 0.40 16.14
CA LEU A 66 -5.07 1.02 17.47
C LEU A 66 -6.53 1.24 17.86
N ALA A 67 -6.94 0.82 19.07
CA ALA A 67 -8.28 1.11 19.54
C ALA A 67 -8.44 2.61 19.88
N PRO A 68 -9.51 3.29 19.50
CA PRO A 68 -10.76 2.81 18.87
C PRO A 68 -10.80 2.93 17.34
N GLU A 69 -9.71 2.70 16.63
CA GLU A 69 -9.62 2.85 15.18
C GLU A 69 -10.60 1.92 14.45
N GLU A 70 -11.38 2.48 13.54
CA GLU A 70 -12.20 1.74 12.58
C GLU A 70 -11.62 1.85 11.19
N ARG A 71 -11.24 0.72 10.60
CA ARG A 71 -10.66 0.68 9.26
C ARG A 71 -11.73 0.66 8.17
N ALA A 72 -11.45 1.37 7.09
CA ALA A 72 -12.21 1.29 5.83
C ALA A 72 -11.23 0.88 4.70
N PRO A 73 -10.73 -0.38 4.70
CA PRO A 73 -9.62 -0.77 3.85
C PRO A 73 -10.05 -0.97 2.39
N ASP A 74 -9.22 -0.48 1.47
CA ASP A 74 -9.23 -0.78 0.03
C ASP A 74 -7.90 -1.42 -0.42
N SER A 75 -7.01 -1.62 0.55
CA SER A 75 -5.70 -2.25 0.41
C SER A 75 -5.33 -2.96 1.71
N ILE A 76 -4.30 -3.82 1.65
CA ILE A 76 -3.63 -4.33 2.84
C ILE A 76 -2.23 -3.75 2.92
N GLN A 77 -1.91 -3.18 4.09
CA GLN A 77 -0.57 -2.76 4.43
C GLN A 77 0.05 -3.76 5.40
N PHE A 78 1.26 -4.18 5.11
CA PHE A 78 2.01 -5.11 5.93
C PHE A 78 3.50 -4.79 5.90
N ASN A 79 4.23 -5.32 6.85
CA ASN A 79 5.67 -5.13 6.95
C ASN A 79 6.40 -6.45 6.66
N LEU A 80 7.57 -6.36 6.05
CA LEU A 80 8.55 -7.42 6.06
C LEU A 80 9.11 -7.52 7.49
N ALA A 81 8.87 -8.65 8.16
CA ALA A 81 9.22 -8.88 9.56
C ALA A 81 10.62 -9.50 9.71
N GLY A 82 11.41 -8.98 10.65
CA GLY A 82 12.79 -9.41 10.88
C GLY A 82 13.83 -8.59 10.11
N ASP A 83 15.02 -9.12 9.98
CA ASP A 83 16.22 -8.42 9.49
C ASP A 83 16.33 -8.50 7.95
N TRP A 84 15.40 -7.89 7.25
CA TRP A 84 15.47 -7.81 5.79
C TRP A 84 16.48 -6.76 5.34
N THR A 85 17.33 -7.11 4.41
CA THR A 85 18.16 -6.16 3.66
C THR A 85 17.33 -5.52 2.54
N ASP A 86 17.81 -4.38 1.98
CA ASP A 86 17.15 -3.72 0.86
C ASP A 86 17.16 -4.58 -0.41
N ALA A 87 18.21 -5.41 -0.57
CA ALA A 87 18.31 -6.37 -1.67
C ALA A 87 17.26 -7.48 -1.55
N GLU A 88 17.06 -8.03 -0.36
CA GLU A 88 16.03 -9.05 -0.09
C GLU A 88 14.61 -8.47 -0.26
N ALA A 89 14.36 -7.23 0.20
CA ALA A 89 13.08 -6.55 -0.03
C ALA A 89 12.80 -6.36 -1.53
N THR A 90 13.81 -6.01 -2.31
CA THR A 90 13.72 -5.92 -3.78
C THR A 90 13.48 -7.31 -4.39
N GLY A 91 14.16 -8.35 -3.91
CA GLY A 91 13.96 -9.74 -4.32
C GLY A 91 12.53 -10.21 -4.08
N PHE A 92 11.99 -9.93 -2.89
CA PHE A 92 10.60 -10.22 -2.54
C PHE A 92 9.60 -9.53 -3.49
N GLN A 93 9.78 -8.23 -3.75
CA GLN A 93 8.92 -7.48 -4.66
C GLN A 93 8.92 -8.11 -6.07
N ASN A 94 10.10 -8.50 -6.58
CA ASN A 94 10.25 -9.14 -7.87
C ASN A 94 9.62 -10.55 -7.89
N ALA A 95 9.78 -11.33 -6.84
CA ALA A 95 9.19 -12.66 -6.70
C ALA A 95 7.64 -12.61 -6.67
N ALA A 96 7.07 -11.64 -5.94
CA ALA A 96 5.62 -11.41 -5.93
C ALA A 96 5.11 -10.97 -7.30
N LYS A 97 5.83 -10.06 -7.98
CA LYS A 97 5.52 -9.61 -9.35
C LYS A 97 5.56 -10.75 -10.36
N ALA A 98 6.53 -11.64 -10.26
CA ALA A 98 6.62 -12.82 -11.13
C ALA A 98 5.44 -13.77 -10.96
N ARG A 99 4.79 -13.77 -9.79
CA ARG A 99 3.56 -14.49 -9.49
C ARG A 99 2.28 -13.72 -9.85
N GLY A 100 2.40 -12.54 -10.46
CA GLY A 100 1.26 -11.72 -10.89
C GLY A 100 0.71 -10.77 -9.81
N VAL A 101 1.36 -10.64 -8.65
CA VAL A 101 0.93 -9.73 -7.58
C VAL A 101 1.90 -8.55 -7.49
N HIS A 102 1.37 -7.34 -7.68
CA HIS A 102 2.14 -6.11 -7.56
C HIS A 102 2.15 -5.63 -6.09
N VAL A 103 3.25 -5.89 -5.41
CA VAL A 103 3.51 -5.35 -4.07
C VAL A 103 4.25 -4.03 -4.20
N GLN A 104 3.69 -2.96 -3.66
CA GLN A 104 4.38 -1.69 -3.56
C GLN A 104 5.15 -1.63 -2.23
N ILE A 105 6.47 -1.45 -2.27
CA ILE A 105 7.27 -1.12 -1.09
C ILE A 105 7.54 0.38 -1.12
N PHE A 106 7.13 1.10 -0.07
CA PHE A 106 7.10 2.57 -0.09
C PHE A 106 8.48 3.17 -0.31
N GLY A 107 9.51 2.62 0.31
CA GLY A 107 10.87 3.11 0.20
C GLY A 107 11.57 2.77 -1.12
N LEU A 108 11.14 1.72 -1.81
CA LEU A 108 11.71 1.30 -3.10
C LEU A 108 11.05 1.97 -4.31
N SER A 109 9.87 2.57 -4.13
CA SER A 109 9.12 3.19 -5.22
C SER A 109 9.63 4.60 -5.49
N GLU A 110 10.25 4.82 -6.64
CA GLU A 110 10.64 6.16 -7.07
C GLU A 110 9.43 7.10 -7.14
N GLY A 111 9.58 8.31 -6.60
CA GLY A 111 8.51 9.30 -6.57
C GLY A 111 7.34 9.00 -5.62
N ASN A 112 7.42 7.96 -4.79
CA ASN A 112 6.39 7.70 -3.79
C ASN A 112 6.36 8.84 -2.75
N ALA A 113 5.19 9.45 -2.57
CA ALA A 113 5.02 10.58 -1.66
C ALA A 113 5.18 10.22 -0.17
N ARG A 114 5.15 8.94 0.21
CA ARG A 114 5.42 8.48 1.59
C ARG A 114 6.92 8.42 1.90
N ALA A 115 7.77 8.31 0.86
CA ALA A 115 9.22 8.36 1.01
C ALA A 115 9.66 9.84 1.07
N PHE A 116 9.87 10.34 2.28
CA PHE A 116 10.15 11.77 2.54
C PHE A 116 11.39 12.29 1.79
N TRP A 117 12.35 11.44 1.47
CA TRP A 117 13.54 11.82 0.68
C TRP A 117 13.22 12.16 -0.77
N ASN A 118 12.00 11.89 -1.25
CA ASN A 118 11.51 12.34 -2.54
C ASN A 118 10.94 13.78 -2.51
N TRP A 119 10.76 14.37 -1.33
CA TRP A 119 10.13 15.67 -1.15
C TRP A 119 11.10 16.82 -1.43
N GLN A 120 11.19 17.22 -2.68
CA GLN A 120 12.08 18.29 -3.13
C GLN A 120 11.76 19.67 -2.51
N PHE A 121 10.55 19.87 -2.03
CA PHE A 121 10.13 21.13 -1.40
C PHE A 121 10.75 21.33 0.02
N LEU A 122 11.33 20.33 0.61
CA LEU A 122 12.06 20.44 1.87
C LEU A 122 13.52 20.89 1.67
N GLY A 123 14.01 20.99 0.42
CA GLY A 123 15.42 21.17 0.13
C GLY A 123 16.22 19.90 0.45
N GLU A 124 17.12 19.93 1.42
CA GLU A 124 17.82 18.75 1.89
C GLU A 124 16.91 17.86 2.73
N ALA A 125 16.87 16.57 2.40
CA ALA A 125 16.07 15.61 3.15
C ALA A 125 16.64 15.42 4.56
N PRO A 126 15.79 15.45 5.62
CA PRO A 126 16.25 15.22 6.98
C PRO A 126 16.82 13.82 7.15
N ASP A 127 17.82 13.67 8.02
CA ASP A 127 18.36 12.36 8.37
C ASP A 127 17.43 11.66 9.38
N LEU A 128 16.61 10.74 8.90
CA LEU A 128 15.64 9.97 9.69
C LEU A 128 15.84 8.46 9.43
N PRO A 129 16.93 7.87 9.95
CA PRO A 129 17.30 6.49 9.61
C PRO A 129 16.26 5.45 10.02
N GLN A 130 15.60 5.63 11.16
CA GLN A 130 14.54 4.70 11.60
C GLN A 130 13.31 4.77 10.70
N THR A 131 12.87 5.97 10.34
CA THR A 131 11.74 6.16 9.40
C THR A 131 12.07 5.59 8.02
N ARG A 132 13.31 5.81 7.56
CA ARG A 132 13.79 5.21 6.31
C ARG A 132 13.74 3.68 6.36
N ALA A 133 14.30 3.08 7.40
CA ALA A 133 14.31 1.63 7.58
C ALA A 133 12.87 1.05 7.59
N MET A 134 11.94 1.71 8.26
CA MET A 134 10.53 1.32 8.29
C MET A 134 9.90 1.39 6.88
N LEU A 135 10.10 2.48 6.13
CA LEU A 135 9.53 2.65 4.80
C LEU A 135 10.10 1.66 3.78
N MET A 136 11.35 1.24 3.96
CA MET A 136 11.99 0.21 3.12
C MET A 136 11.42 -1.20 3.35
N ARG A 137 10.58 -1.40 4.36
CA ARG A 137 9.94 -2.68 4.71
C ARG A 137 8.41 -2.60 4.69
N ALA A 138 7.85 -1.40 4.53
CA ALA A 138 6.41 -1.18 4.51
C ALA A 138 5.84 -1.43 3.11
N CYS A 139 4.95 -2.40 3.03
CA CYS A 139 4.33 -2.91 1.82
C CYS A 139 2.86 -2.50 1.71
N ASP A 140 2.35 -2.37 0.50
CA ASP A 140 0.94 -2.13 0.19
C ASP A 140 0.50 -2.96 -1.01
N VAL A 141 -0.66 -3.58 -0.90
CA VAL A 141 -1.32 -4.30 -2.00
C VAL A 141 -2.79 -3.92 -2.03
N ARG A 142 -3.29 -3.55 -3.21
CA ARG A 142 -4.69 -3.21 -3.39
C ARG A 142 -5.61 -4.43 -3.28
N LEU A 143 -6.67 -4.28 -2.47
CA LEU A 143 -7.71 -5.30 -2.26
C LEU A 143 -9.10 -4.72 -2.60
N PRO A 144 -9.40 -4.48 -3.90
CA PRO A 144 -10.70 -3.97 -4.29
C PRO A 144 -11.83 -4.90 -3.81
N THR A 145 -12.95 -4.31 -3.38
CA THR A 145 -14.09 -5.06 -2.82
C THR A 145 -14.76 -6.04 -3.80
N ARG A 146 -14.43 -5.97 -5.10
CA ARG A 146 -14.93 -6.90 -6.12
C ARG A 146 -14.22 -8.25 -6.15
N LEU A 147 -13.08 -8.39 -5.46
CA LEU A 147 -12.33 -9.64 -5.44
C LEU A 147 -13.15 -10.77 -4.83
N THR A 148 -13.05 -11.94 -5.46
CA THR A 148 -13.58 -13.19 -4.95
C THR A 148 -12.65 -13.78 -3.90
N LYS A 149 -13.16 -14.73 -3.11
CA LYS A 149 -12.34 -15.42 -2.11
C LYS A 149 -11.13 -16.13 -2.76
N ALA A 150 -11.31 -16.76 -3.91
CA ALA A 150 -10.23 -17.44 -4.63
C ALA A 150 -9.13 -16.47 -5.09
N GLU A 151 -9.51 -15.26 -5.52
CA GLU A 151 -8.53 -14.21 -5.87
C GLU A 151 -7.80 -13.68 -4.65
N LEU A 152 -8.48 -13.55 -3.50
CA LEU A 152 -7.84 -13.16 -2.23
C LEU A 152 -6.87 -14.25 -1.75
N ASP A 153 -7.25 -15.52 -1.84
CA ASP A 153 -6.38 -16.66 -1.54
C ASP A 153 -5.13 -16.64 -2.44
N PHE A 154 -5.32 -16.44 -3.73
CA PHE A 154 -4.21 -16.35 -4.70
C PHE A 154 -3.25 -15.20 -4.36
N ILE A 155 -3.77 -14.00 -4.02
CA ILE A 155 -2.94 -12.85 -3.64
C ILE A 155 -2.14 -13.17 -2.37
N ALA A 156 -2.79 -13.74 -1.35
CA ALA A 156 -2.13 -14.07 -0.09
C ALA A 156 -1.04 -15.13 -0.29
N ASP A 157 -1.33 -16.20 -1.03
CA ASP A 157 -0.38 -17.27 -1.32
C ASP A 157 0.83 -16.76 -2.10
N ALA A 158 0.60 -15.95 -3.14
CA ALA A 158 1.68 -15.37 -3.93
C ALA A 158 2.61 -14.49 -3.08
N ILE A 159 2.07 -13.72 -2.12
CA ILE A 159 2.87 -12.90 -1.21
C ILE A 159 3.66 -13.78 -0.23
N VAL A 160 3.01 -14.77 0.39
CA VAL A 160 3.64 -15.69 1.34
C VAL A 160 4.75 -16.48 0.68
N ASP A 161 4.50 -17.04 -0.52
CA ASP A 161 5.50 -17.82 -1.25
C ASP A 161 6.67 -16.95 -1.72
N ALA A 162 6.40 -15.69 -2.13
CA ALA A 162 7.46 -14.75 -2.46
C ALA A 162 8.36 -14.43 -1.25
N ALA A 163 7.80 -14.35 -0.05
CA ALA A 163 8.56 -14.13 1.17
C ALA A 163 9.42 -15.36 1.53
N LYS A 164 8.86 -16.57 1.38
CA LYS A 164 9.59 -17.83 1.62
C LYS A 164 10.71 -18.04 0.60
N ASP A 165 10.53 -17.69 -0.66
CA ASP A 165 11.59 -17.84 -1.67
C ASP A 165 12.87 -17.05 -1.32
N VAL A 166 12.72 -15.94 -0.60
CA VAL A 166 13.85 -15.08 -0.24
C VAL A 166 14.42 -15.42 1.14
N ARG A 167 13.57 -15.86 2.08
CA ARG A 167 13.95 -16.06 3.50
C ARG A 167 13.83 -17.50 3.98
N GLY A 168 13.21 -18.39 3.22
CA GLY A 168 13.01 -19.82 3.51
C GLY A 168 14.19 -20.64 3.27
#